data_19779d65d46a9971e7918ac0d9366697
#
_entry.id   19779d65d46a9971e7918ac0d9366697
#
_cell.length_a   1.000
_cell.length_b   1.000
_cell.length_c   1.000
_cell.angle_alpha   90.00
_cell.angle_beta   90.00
_cell.angle_gamma   90.00
#
_symmetry.space_group_name_H-M   'P 1'
#
loop_
_entity.id
_entity.type
_entity.pdbx_description
1 polymer ?
#
loop_
_entity_poly.entity_id
_entity_poly.type
_entity_poly.pdbx_seq_one_letter_code
_entity_poly.pdbx_strand_id
1 'polypeptide(L)'
;SEKALRSQGLEPAQINDFVKGAPTYWGDQPFTGGPIYGSVILVFLAILGIWAAPRASLITFGSIIVLSLMLSWGKNLAWFNYTLFDSLPGYNKFRAVSMALGMTLFAIPVLGMMALEKLTQTKVLKPLLISGGIVAGITLLLAVMGTAFFRFEGAGDANYPDWLVTALQADRKELLSSSAWKSFAFVTLAIGAIYFYLKGKISESILGIGLIVLITLDVWTINR
;
A
#
# COMPACT_ATOMS: atom_id res chain seq x y z
N SER A 1 21.14 -6.65 5.87
CA SER A 1 21.85 -7.87 5.44
C SER A 1 23.22 -7.57 4.82
N GLU A 2 23.36 -6.52 4.01
CA GLU A 2 24.63 -6.19 3.33
C GLU A 2 25.83 -6.12 4.28
N LYS A 3 25.70 -5.41 5.41
CA LYS A 3 26.79 -5.29 6.43
C LYS A 3 27.17 -6.64 7.03
N ALA A 4 26.15 -7.49 7.27
CA ALA A 4 26.39 -8.82 7.83
C ALA A 4 27.11 -9.75 6.83
N LEU A 5 26.76 -9.68 5.55
CA LEU A 5 27.43 -10.43 4.49
C LEU A 5 28.89 -9.98 4.30
N ARG A 6 29.16 -8.67 4.36
CA ARG A 6 30.53 -8.13 4.33
C ARG A 6 31.39 -8.63 5.49
N SER A 7 30.80 -8.72 6.70
CA SER A 7 31.55 -9.23 7.87
C SER A 7 31.91 -10.71 7.79
N GLN A 8 31.20 -11.48 6.94
CA GLN A 8 31.50 -12.88 6.64
C GLN A 8 32.52 -13.07 5.50
N GLY A 9 33.06 -11.97 4.95
CA GLY A 9 34.09 -12.02 3.95
C GLY A 9 33.60 -12.35 2.52
N LEU A 10 32.30 -12.16 2.24
CA LEU A 10 31.80 -12.37 0.88
C LEU A 10 32.27 -11.27 -0.07
N GLU A 11 32.48 -11.65 -1.32
CA GLU A 11 32.85 -10.74 -2.40
C GLU A 11 31.73 -9.73 -2.72
N PRO A 12 32.06 -8.48 -3.06
CA PRO A 12 31.06 -7.46 -3.37
C PRO A 12 30.04 -7.86 -4.44
N ALA A 13 30.43 -8.66 -5.43
CA ALA A 13 29.54 -9.17 -6.47
C ALA A 13 28.47 -10.13 -5.87
N GLN A 14 28.89 -11.05 -5.04
CA GLN A 14 27.99 -12.01 -4.35
C GLN A 14 27.01 -11.30 -3.42
N ILE A 15 27.48 -10.25 -2.73
CA ILE A 15 26.64 -9.42 -1.87
C ILE A 15 25.57 -8.69 -2.69
N ASN A 16 25.94 -8.07 -3.81
CA ASN A 16 25.00 -7.38 -4.68
C ASN A 16 23.94 -8.31 -5.27
N ASP A 17 24.33 -9.52 -5.67
CA ASP A 17 23.40 -10.51 -6.21
C ASP A 17 22.44 -11.02 -5.12
N PHE A 18 22.94 -11.25 -3.91
CA PHE A 18 22.08 -11.62 -2.78
C PHE A 18 21.11 -10.50 -2.41
N VAL A 19 21.57 -9.25 -2.30
CA VAL A 19 20.74 -8.11 -1.91
C VAL A 19 19.63 -7.86 -2.91
N LYS A 20 19.88 -8.03 -4.22
CA LYS A 20 18.85 -7.91 -5.27
C LYS A 20 17.75 -8.98 -5.16
N GLY A 21 18.11 -10.19 -4.72
CA GLY A 21 17.20 -11.32 -4.54
C GLY A 21 16.79 -11.57 -3.10
N ALA A 22 17.16 -10.69 -2.16
CA ALA A 22 16.94 -10.91 -0.74
C ALA A 22 15.46 -11.13 -0.42
N PRO A 23 15.09 -12.14 0.39
CA PRO A 23 13.72 -12.44 0.74
C PRO A 23 13.20 -11.44 1.79
N THR A 24 12.87 -10.23 1.35
CA THR A 24 12.37 -9.15 2.21
C THR A 24 10.89 -9.30 2.56
N TYR A 25 10.17 -10.19 1.90
CA TYR A 25 8.79 -10.52 2.23
C TYR A 25 8.70 -11.37 3.50
N TRP A 26 7.80 -11.00 4.42
CA TRP A 26 7.58 -11.69 5.71
C TRP A 26 6.13 -12.15 5.91
N GLY A 27 5.38 -12.36 4.86
CA GLY A 27 4.02 -12.90 4.92
C GLY A 27 3.96 -14.41 4.69
N ASP A 28 2.79 -15.01 4.98
CA ASP A 28 2.56 -16.44 4.86
C ASP A 28 2.21 -16.92 3.44
N GLN A 29 2.10 -16.03 2.47
CA GLN A 29 1.78 -16.42 1.10
C GLN A 29 3.04 -16.86 0.37
N PRO A 30 3.14 -18.14 -0.05
CA PRO A 30 4.26 -18.60 -0.87
C PRO A 30 4.16 -17.99 -2.28
N PHE A 31 5.30 -17.82 -2.94
CA PHE A 31 5.39 -17.40 -4.35
C PHE A 31 4.75 -16.05 -4.68
N THR A 32 4.69 -15.12 -3.74
CA THR A 32 4.30 -13.74 -4.01
C THR A 32 5.40 -13.04 -4.79
N GLY A 33 5.11 -12.68 -6.03
CA GLY A 33 6.00 -11.83 -6.81
C GLY A 33 5.79 -10.37 -6.44
N GLY A 34 6.79 -9.72 -5.91
CA GLY A 34 6.88 -8.27 -5.70
C GLY A 34 5.74 -7.57 -4.94
N PRO A 35 5.97 -6.37 -4.45
CA PRO A 35 4.94 -5.58 -3.78
C PRO A 35 3.90 -5.07 -4.78
N ILE A 36 2.61 -5.25 -4.47
CA ILE A 36 1.51 -4.62 -5.19
C ILE A 36 1.20 -3.31 -4.46
N TYR A 37 1.73 -2.20 -4.98
CA TYR A 37 1.57 -0.88 -4.38
C TYR A 37 0.80 0.06 -5.30
N GLY A 38 -0.30 0.62 -4.81
CA GLY A 38 -1.22 1.47 -5.55
C GLY A 38 -1.22 2.94 -5.13
N SER A 39 -0.13 3.46 -4.53
CA SER A 39 -0.01 4.81 -3.96
C SER A 39 -0.88 5.06 -2.71
N VAL A 40 -0.24 5.50 -1.65
CA VAL A 40 -0.94 5.90 -0.42
C VAL A 40 -1.82 7.14 -0.63
N ILE A 41 -1.46 8.01 -1.57
CA ILE A 41 -2.27 9.19 -1.92
C ILE A 41 -3.58 8.76 -2.54
N LEU A 42 -3.56 7.76 -3.45
CA LEU A 42 -4.79 7.25 -4.05
C LEU A 42 -5.67 6.54 -3.02
N VAL A 43 -5.08 5.80 -2.09
CA VAL A 43 -5.81 5.20 -0.95
C VAL A 43 -6.46 6.29 -0.08
N PHE A 44 -5.73 7.37 0.23
CA PHE A 44 -6.28 8.51 0.94
C PHE A 44 -7.47 9.14 0.20
N LEU A 45 -7.36 9.36 -1.11
CA LEU A 45 -8.44 9.90 -1.92
C LEU A 45 -9.65 8.95 -1.99
N ALA A 46 -9.42 7.64 -2.05
CA ALA A 46 -10.52 6.66 -2.00
C ALA A 46 -11.23 6.65 -0.63
N ILE A 47 -10.49 6.78 0.47
CA ILE A 47 -11.06 6.93 1.81
C ILE A 47 -11.84 8.25 1.91
N LEU A 48 -11.36 9.34 1.30
CA LEU A 48 -12.12 10.57 1.16
C LEU A 48 -13.47 10.33 0.47
N GLY A 49 -13.56 9.37 -0.44
CA GLY A 49 -14.78 8.94 -1.12
C GLY A 49 -15.91 8.54 -0.18
N ILE A 50 -15.62 8.05 1.02
CA ILE A 50 -16.63 7.65 2.00
C ILE A 50 -17.54 8.84 2.36
N TRP A 51 -16.97 10.04 2.39
CA TRP A 51 -17.71 11.28 2.76
C TRP A 51 -17.99 12.20 1.58
N ALA A 52 -17.21 12.13 0.51
CA ALA A 52 -17.26 13.09 -0.58
C ALA A 52 -17.79 12.51 -1.90
N ALA A 53 -17.61 11.21 -2.19
CA ALA A 53 -18.04 10.65 -3.46
C ALA A 53 -19.57 10.52 -3.57
N PRO A 54 -20.14 10.54 -4.79
CA PRO A 54 -21.52 10.20 -5.02
C PRO A 54 -21.85 8.80 -4.49
N ARG A 55 -23.01 8.66 -3.83
CA ARG A 55 -23.36 7.40 -3.14
C ARG A 55 -23.36 6.18 -4.06
N ALA A 56 -23.83 6.31 -5.29
CA ALA A 56 -23.80 5.21 -6.27
C ALA A 56 -22.36 4.78 -6.56
N SER A 57 -21.46 5.73 -6.81
CA SER A 57 -20.03 5.45 -7.05
C SER A 57 -19.35 4.83 -5.85
N LEU A 58 -19.64 5.31 -4.63
CA LEU A 58 -19.12 4.75 -3.40
C LEU A 58 -19.56 3.29 -3.23
N ILE A 59 -20.83 2.97 -3.47
CA ILE A 59 -21.32 1.59 -3.40
C ILE A 59 -20.65 0.73 -4.46
N THR A 60 -20.61 1.17 -5.71
CA THR A 60 -20.05 0.38 -6.81
C THR A 60 -18.56 0.11 -6.62
N PHE A 61 -17.74 1.18 -6.55
CA PHE A 61 -16.29 1.01 -6.46
C PHE A 61 -15.84 0.55 -5.08
N GLY A 62 -16.54 0.94 -4.01
CA GLY A 62 -16.31 0.44 -2.67
C GLY A 62 -16.56 -1.07 -2.57
N SER A 63 -17.64 -1.58 -3.18
CA SER A 63 -17.89 -3.03 -3.24
C SER A 63 -16.81 -3.76 -4.02
N ILE A 64 -16.37 -3.22 -5.15
CA ILE A 64 -15.26 -3.79 -5.93
C ILE A 64 -13.99 -3.87 -5.08
N ILE A 65 -13.64 -2.80 -4.37
CA ILE A 65 -12.45 -2.77 -3.49
C ILE A 65 -12.57 -3.84 -2.40
N VAL A 66 -13.69 -3.88 -1.66
CA VAL A 66 -13.89 -4.82 -0.56
C VAL A 66 -13.86 -6.26 -1.06
N LEU A 67 -14.63 -6.57 -2.11
CA LEU A 67 -14.69 -7.94 -2.65
C LEU A 67 -13.34 -8.40 -3.22
N SER A 68 -12.64 -7.55 -3.95
CA SER A 68 -11.33 -7.93 -4.51
C SER A 68 -10.26 -8.09 -3.41
N LEU A 69 -10.29 -7.30 -2.33
CA LEU A 69 -9.45 -7.52 -1.16
C LEU A 69 -9.77 -8.85 -0.47
N MET A 70 -11.05 -9.15 -0.24
CA MET A 70 -11.46 -10.44 0.37
C MET A 70 -11.02 -11.63 -0.48
N LEU A 71 -11.14 -11.54 -1.82
CA LEU A 71 -10.66 -12.56 -2.74
C LEU A 71 -9.14 -12.73 -2.66
N SER A 72 -8.39 -11.61 -2.61
CA SER A 72 -6.92 -11.62 -2.61
C SER A 72 -6.31 -12.22 -1.34
N TRP A 73 -7.04 -12.26 -0.23
CA TRP A 73 -6.57 -12.84 1.02
C TRP A 73 -6.48 -14.37 0.99
N GLY A 74 -7.09 -15.04 0.01
CA GLY A 74 -6.96 -16.47 -0.22
C GLY A 74 -7.16 -17.30 1.05
N LYS A 75 -6.15 -18.12 1.42
CA LYS A 75 -6.20 -18.96 2.63
C LYS A 75 -6.38 -18.18 3.94
N ASN A 76 -5.97 -16.92 3.98
CA ASN A 76 -6.11 -16.08 5.18
C ASN A 76 -7.57 -15.68 5.45
N LEU A 77 -8.45 -15.79 4.42
CA LEU A 77 -9.90 -15.70 4.56
C LEU A 77 -10.55 -16.99 4.03
N ALA A 78 -10.14 -18.12 4.60
CA ALA A 78 -10.44 -19.47 4.12
C ALA A 78 -11.94 -19.73 3.95
N TRP A 79 -12.75 -19.36 4.93
CA TRP A 79 -14.22 -19.58 4.88
C TRP A 79 -14.85 -18.95 3.63
N PHE A 80 -14.46 -17.74 3.27
CA PHE A 80 -14.99 -17.03 2.10
C PHE A 80 -14.45 -17.62 0.79
N ASN A 81 -13.14 -17.78 0.70
CA ASN A 81 -12.48 -18.24 -0.53
C ASN A 81 -12.82 -19.71 -0.85
N TYR A 82 -12.89 -20.60 0.14
CA TYR A 82 -13.26 -21.99 -0.09
C TYR A 82 -14.74 -22.15 -0.44
N THR A 83 -15.63 -21.38 0.19
CA THR A 83 -17.04 -21.35 -0.24
C THR A 83 -17.19 -20.97 -1.70
N LEU A 84 -16.43 -19.96 -2.18
CA LEU A 84 -16.45 -19.57 -3.59
C LEU A 84 -15.78 -20.62 -4.50
N PHE A 85 -14.71 -21.26 -4.02
CA PHE A 85 -14.00 -22.31 -4.75
C PHE A 85 -14.92 -23.51 -5.04
N ASP A 86 -15.74 -23.88 -4.07
CA ASP A 86 -16.67 -25.02 -4.17
C ASP A 86 -17.97 -24.67 -4.91
N SER A 87 -18.43 -23.41 -4.80
CA SER A 87 -19.75 -23.00 -5.26
C SER A 87 -19.72 -22.29 -6.62
N LEU A 88 -18.63 -21.57 -6.96
CA LEU A 88 -18.59 -20.74 -8.15
C LEU A 88 -17.92 -21.46 -9.32
N PRO A 89 -18.66 -21.80 -10.40
CA PRO A 89 -18.07 -22.46 -11.56
C PRO A 89 -16.93 -21.66 -12.17
N GLY A 90 -15.77 -22.30 -12.35
CA GLY A 90 -14.59 -21.69 -12.94
C GLY A 90 -13.69 -20.95 -11.96
N TYR A 91 -14.10 -20.65 -10.73
CA TYR A 91 -13.25 -20.02 -9.72
C TYR A 91 -12.02 -20.88 -9.38
N ASN A 92 -12.16 -22.20 -9.38
CA ASN A 92 -11.10 -23.17 -9.17
C ASN A 92 -10.02 -23.21 -10.28
N LYS A 93 -10.19 -22.46 -11.37
CA LYS A 93 -9.18 -22.31 -12.43
C LYS A 93 -8.19 -21.18 -12.14
N PHE A 94 -8.52 -20.28 -11.22
CA PHE A 94 -7.61 -19.19 -10.83
C PHE A 94 -6.55 -19.69 -9.85
N ARG A 95 -5.28 -19.69 -10.28
CA ARG A 95 -4.14 -20.14 -9.45
C ARG A 95 -3.60 -19.07 -8.51
N ALA A 96 -3.71 -17.80 -8.89
CA ALA A 96 -3.15 -16.68 -8.14
C ALA A 96 -4.28 -15.74 -7.69
N VAL A 97 -4.76 -15.93 -6.45
CA VAL A 97 -5.81 -15.11 -5.86
C VAL A 97 -5.43 -13.63 -5.74
N SER A 98 -4.13 -13.33 -5.63
CA SER A 98 -3.60 -11.95 -5.61
C SER A 98 -3.89 -11.15 -6.88
N MET A 99 -4.18 -11.80 -8.02
CA MET A 99 -4.59 -11.11 -9.25
C MET A 99 -5.89 -10.31 -9.06
N ALA A 100 -6.74 -10.69 -8.10
CA ALA A 100 -7.94 -9.93 -7.76
C ALA A 100 -7.62 -8.48 -7.34
N LEU A 101 -6.41 -8.22 -6.80
CA LEU A 101 -5.96 -6.86 -6.45
C LEU A 101 -5.88 -5.91 -7.64
N GLY A 102 -5.79 -6.41 -8.87
CA GLY A 102 -5.90 -5.57 -10.07
C GLY A 102 -7.20 -4.78 -10.13
N MET A 103 -8.32 -5.35 -9.66
CA MET A 103 -9.60 -4.64 -9.56
C MET A 103 -9.56 -3.55 -8.48
N THR A 104 -8.91 -3.81 -7.36
CA THR A 104 -8.67 -2.80 -6.31
C THR A 104 -7.83 -1.64 -6.85
N LEU A 105 -6.72 -1.94 -7.55
CA LEU A 105 -5.84 -0.92 -8.14
C LEU A 105 -6.53 -0.06 -9.20
N PHE A 106 -7.55 -0.59 -9.87
CA PHE A 106 -8.39 0.18 -10.77
C PHE A 106 -9.44 1.01 -10.02
N ALA A 107 -10.13 0.41 -9.05
CA ALA A 107 -11.28 1.03 -8.38
C ALA A 107 -10.86 2.18 -7.43
N ILE A 108 -9.70 2.06 -6.76
CA ILE A 108 -9.16 3.09 -5.83
C ILE A 108 -8.97 4.44 -6.52
N PRO A 109 -8.23 4.57 -7.64
CA PRO A 109 -8.08 5.86 -8.33
C PRO A 109 -9.41 6.43 -8.82
N VAL A 110 -10.29 5.60 -9.37
CA VAL A 110 -11.60 6.07 -9.89
C VAL A 110 -12.43 6.66 -8.75
N LEU A 111 -12.59 5.94 -7.64
CA LEU A 111 -13.33 6.45 -6.48
C LEU A 111 -12.68 7.71 -5.90
N GLY A 112 -11.34 7.72 -5.81
CA GLY A 112 -10.57 8.84 -5.32
C GLY A 112 -10.74 10.10 -6.16
N MET A 113 -10.71 9.98 -7.48
CA MET A 113 -10.91 11.13 -8.39
C MET A 113 -12.33 11.68 -8.31
N MET A 114 -13.35 10.82 -8.23
CA MET A 114 -14.74 11.25 -8.04
C MET A 114 -14.94 11.97 -6.70
N ALA A 115 -14.25 11.50 -5.65
CA ALA A 115 -14.27 12.16 -4.36
C ALA A 115 -13.60 13.53 -4.39
N LEU A 116 -12.45 13.63 -5.05
CA LEU A 116 -11.72 14.88 -5.21
C LEU A 116 -12.55 15.91 -6.00
N GLU A 117 -13.13 15.50 -7.12
CA GLU A 117 -14.02 16.35 -7.94
C GLU A 117 -15.16 16.91 -7.07
N LYS A 118 -15.85 16.05 -6.34
CA LYS A 118 -16.95 16.50 -5.47
C LYS A 118 -16.48 17.44 -4.37
N LEU A 119 -15.32 17.17 -3.78
CA LEU A 119 -14.72 18.01 -2.76
C LEU A 119 -14.36 19.39 -3.30
N THR A 120 -13.81 19.48 -4.52
CA THR A 120 -13.46 20.76 -5.17
C THR A 120 -14.71 21.60 -5.48
N GLN A 121 -15.83 20.95 -5.83
CA GLN A 121 -17.10 21.61 -6.06
C GLN A 121 -17.74 22.15 -4.76
N THR A 122 -17.73 21.35 -3.69
CA THR A 122 -18.40 21.70 -2.42
C THR A 122 -17.55 22.57 -1.51
N LYS A 123 -16.23 22.53 -1.67
CA LYS A 123 -15.21 23.22 -0.84
C LYS A 123 -15.34 22.97 0.67
N VAL A 124 -15.88 21.81 1.06
CA VAL A 124 -16.06 21.44 2.47
C VAL A 124 -14.78 20.81 3.02
N LEU A 125 -14.20 21.39 4.06
CA LEU A 125 -12.93 20.93 4.66
C LEU A 125 -13.07 19.69 5.53
N LYS A 126 -14.23 19.45 6.14
CA LYS A 126 -14.42 18.36 7.12
C LYS A 126 -14.08 16.97 6.56
N PRO A 127 -14.55 16.55 5.35
CA PRO A 127 -14.14 15.27 4.76
C PRO A 127 -12.62 15.14 4.57
N LEU A 128 -11.96 16.20 4.10
CA LEU A 128 -10.52 16.24 3.91
C LEU A 128 -9.76 15.98 5.22
N LEU A 129 -10.15 16.68 6.28
CA LEU A 129 -9.48 16.56 7.59
C LEU A 129 -9.71 15.20 8.24
N ILE A 130 -10.91 14.63 8.10
CA ILE A 130 -11.20 13.30 8.66
C ILE A 130 -10.42 12.23 7.91
N SER A 131 -10.56 12.15 6.58
CA SER A 131 -9.85 11.13 5.78
C SER A 131 -8.34 11.28 5.85
N GLY A 132 -7.86 12.52 5.77
CA GLY A 132 -6.44 12.83 5.91
C GLY A 132 -5.90 12.47 7.29
N GLY A 133 -6.62 12.80 8.36
CA GLY A 133 -6.27 12.45 9.73
C GLY A 133 -6.20 10.93 9.96
N ILE A 134 -7.13 10.17 9.39
CA ILE A 134 -7.12 8.69 9.46
C ILE A 134 -5.87 8.14 8.79
N VAL A 135 -5.61 8.50 7.52
CA VAL A 135 -4.50 7.92 6.77
C VAL A 135 -3.15 8.41 7.27
N ALA A 136 -3.00 9.70 7.56
CA ALA A 136 -1.80 10.24 8.16
C ALA A 136 -1.55 9.66 9.57
N GLY A 137 -2.60 9.48 10.37
CA GLY A 137 -2.50 8.86 11.68
C GLY A 137 -2.05 7.39 11.62
N ILE A 138 -2.61 6.59 10.72
CA ILE A 138 -2.20 5.20 10.51
C ILE A 138 -0.75 5.12 10.02
N THR A 139 -0.37 5.91 9.02
CA THR A 139 1.00 5.89 8.48
C THR A 139 2.02 6.37 9.50
N LEU A 140 1.70 7.39 10.31
CA LEU A 140 2.55 7.85 11.41
C LEU A 140 2.69 6.79 12.50
N LEU A 141 1.58 6.14 12.89
CA LEU A 141 1.60 5.07 13.87
C LEU A 141 2.48 3.90 13.41
N LEU A 142 2.37 3.50 12.14
CA LEU A 142 3.23 2.48 11.55
C LEU A 142 4.70 2.92 11.46
N ALA A 143 4.97 4.20 11.18
CA ALA A 143 6.33 4.74 11.11
C ALA A 143 7.04 4.70 12.47
N VAL A 144 6.30 5.00 13.55
CA VAL A 144 6.87 5.10 14.91
C VAL A 144 6.82 3.78 15.65
N MET A 145 5.72 3.03 15.55
CA MET A 145 5.45 1.84 16.34
C MET A 145 5.31 0.56 15.52
N GLY A 146 5.35 0.62 14.19
CA GLY A 146 5.09 -0.54 13.32
C GLY A 146 6.01 -1.72 13.60
N THR A 147 7.26 -1.46 13.99
CA THR A 147 8.22 -2.52 14.33
C THR A 147 7.86 -3.32 15.58
N ALA A 148 6.98 -2.80 16.43
CA ALA A 148 6.49 -3.50 17.63
C ALA A 148 5.27 -4.39 17.35
N PHE A 149 4.54 -4.16 16.24
CA PHE A 149 3.32 -4.90 15.93
C PHE A 149 3.55 -6.18 15.12
N PHE A 150 4.70 -6.30 14.43
CA PHE A 150 4.97 -7.40 13.50
C PHE A 150 6.19 -8.21 13.92
N ARG A 151 6.17 -9.54 13.65
CA ARG A 151 7.28 -10.44 13.97
C ARG A 151 8.42 -10.43 12.96
N PHE A 152 8.18 -10.01 11.74
CA PHE A 152 9.16 -9.95 10.63
C PHE A 152 9.80 -11.31 10.28
N GLU A 153 9.11 -12.41 10.58
CA GLU A 153 9.52 -13.77 10.23
C GLU A 153 8.98 -14.14 8.85
N GLY A 154 9.82 -14.68 7.99
CA GLY A 154 9.45 -15.15 6.66
C GLY A 154 9.37 -16.67 6.62
N ALA A 155 8.47 -17.23 5.80
CA ALA A 155 8.30 -18.67 5.67
C ALA A 155 9.59 -19.43 5.21
N GLY A 156 10.51 -18.72 4.55
CA GLY A 156 11.78 -19.26 4.09
C GLY A 156 12.95 -19.11 5.08
N ASP A 157 12.75 -18.45 6.22
CA ASP A 157 13.84 -18.11 7.15
C ASP A 157 14.53 -19.36 7.73
N ALA A 158 13.79 -20.45 7.90
CA ALA A 158 14.35 -21.73 8.37
C ALA A 158 15.46 -22.30 7.47
N ASN A 159 15.58 -21.84 6.21
CA ASN A 159 16.61 -22.29 5.28
C ASN A 159 17.91 -21.49 5.37
N TYR A 160 17.97 -20.45 6.23
CA TYR A 160 19.12 -19.57 6.38
C TYR A 160 19.77 -19.69 7.75
N PRO A 161 21.07 -19.41 7.87
CA PRO A 161 21.75 -19.33 9.17
C PRO A 161 21.17 -18.21 10.06
N ASP A 162 21.18 -18.41 11.38
CA ASP A 162 20.58 -17.47 12.36
C ASP A 162 21.09 -16.03 12.22
N TRP A 163 22.40 -15.85 11.96
CA TRP A 163 22.98 -14.51 11.75
C TRP A 163 22.38 -13.79 10.54
N LEU A 164 22.06 -14.54 9.47
CA LEU A 164 21.45 -13.98 8.25
C LEU A 164 19.97 -13.67 8.48
N VAL A 165 19.25 -14.56 9.18
CA VAL A 165 17.85 -14.33 9.57
C VAL A 165 17.74 -13.05 10.40
N THR A 166 18.60 -12.87 11.39
CA THR A 166 18.66 -11.66 12.22
C THR A 166 18.87 -10.40 11.36
N ALA A 167 19.79 -10.47 10.40
CA ALA A 167 20.06 -9.37 9.48
C ALA A 167 18.87 -9.08 8.55
N LEU A 168 18.21 -10.11 8.02
CA LEU A 168 16.99 -9.95 7.20
C LEU A 168 15.83 -9.35 7.98
N GLN A 169 15.63 -9.75 9.24
CA GLN A 169 14.62 -9.15 10.11
C GLN A 169 14.90 -7.67 10.37
N ALA A 170 16.17 -7.28 10.53
CA ALA A 170 16.55 -5.87 10.66
C ALA A 170 16.22 -5.08 9.39
N ASP A 171 16.55 -5.62 8.21
CA ASP A 171 16.21 -4.99 6.91
C ASP A 171 14.68 -4.84 6.73
N ARG A 172 13.90 -5.87 7.07
CA ARG A 172 12.41 -5.84 7.00
C ARG A 172 11.83 -4.75 7.90
N LYS A 173 12.37 -4.59 9.12
CA LYS A 173 11.98 -3.51 10.05
C LYS A 173 12.29 -2.14 9.48
N GLU A 174 13.48 -1.96 8.92
CA GLU A 174 13.90 -0.72 8.30
C GLU A 174 13.03 -0.37 7.08
N LEU A 175 12.71 -1.36 6.23
CA LEU A 175 11.83 -1.20 5.08
C LEU A 175 10.43 -0.74 5.49
N LEU A 176 9.83 -1.35 6.52
CA LEU A 176 8.53 -0.94 7.03
C LEU A 176 8.56 0.51 7.53
N SER A 177 9.51 0.85 8.41
CA SER A 177 9.62 2.18 8.99
C SER A 177 9.87 3.24 7.91
N SER A 178 10.84 3.01 7.02
CA SER A 178 11.17 3.92 5.92
C SER A 178 9.97 4.14 4.98
N SER A 179 9.28 3.07 4.59
CA SER A 179 8.10 3.17 3.73
C SER A 179 6.94 3.89 4.42
N ALA A 180 6.73 3.67 5.72
CA ALA A 180 5.69 4.34 6.48
C ALA A 180 5.96 5.85 6.63
N TRP A 181 7.23 6.26 6.87
CA TRP A 181 7.62 7.67 6.90
C TRP A 181 7.42 8.35 5.54
N LYS A 182 7.82 7.69 4.45
CA LYS A 182 7.57 8.21 3.09
C LYS A 182 6.07 8.39 2.84
N SER A 183 5.26 7.38 3.17
CA SER A 183 3.80 7.42 3.02
C SER A 183 3.17 8.55 3.84
N PHE A 184 3.62 8.74 5.09
CA PHE A 184 3.16 9.86 5.92
C PHE A 184 3.49 11.21 5.29
N ALA A 185 4.71 11.39 4.77
CA ALA A 185 5.12 12.61 4.09
C ALA A 185 4.28 12.88 2.84
N PHE A 186 4.10 11.88 1.96
CA PHE A 186 3.32 12.03 0.74
C PHE A 186 1.85 12.35 1.00
N VAL A 187 1.22 11.67 1.97
CA VAL A 187 -0.16 11.96 2.36
C VAL A 187 -0.29 13.38 2.93
N THR A 188 0.63 13.79 3.80
CA THR A 188 0.62 15.13 4.39
C THR A 188 0.76 16.22 3.32
N LEU A 189 1.65 16.02 2.35
CA LEU A 189 1.81 16.93 1.21
C LEU A 189 0.54 17.00 0.34
N ALA A 190 -0.10 15.85 0.07
CA ALA A 190 -1.34 15.81 -0.68
C ALA A 190 -2.50 16.51 0.05
N ILE A 191 -2.64 16.29 1.37
CA ILE A 191 -3.62 17.00 2.21
C ILE A 191 -3.36 18.50 2.15
N GLY A 192 -2.09 18.93 2.30
CA GLY A 192 -1.69 20.33 2.22
C GLY A 192 -2.04 20.98 0.89
N ALA A 193 -1.73 20.31 -0.23
CA ALA A 193 -2.05 20.79 -1.58
C ALA A 193 -3.57 20.99 -1.76
N ILE A 194 -4.38 19.99 -1.38
CA ILE A 194 -5.84 20.08 -1.47
C ILE A 194 -6.36 21.18 -0.53
N TYR A 195 -5.84 21.28 0.69
CA TYR A 195 -6.22 22.33 1.63
C TYR A 195 -5.95 23.74 1.09
N PHE A 196 -4.75 23.99 0.51
CA PHE A 196 -4.43 25.28 -0.08
C PHE A 196 -5.32 25.61 -1.28
N TYR A 197 -5.66 24.61 -2.09
CA TYR A 197 -6.64 24.80 -3.17
C TYR A 197 -8.02 25.20 -2.64
N LEU A 198 -8.54 24.48 -1.64
CA LEU A 198 -9.85 24.80 -1.04
C LEU A 198 -9.89 26.19 -0.41
N LYS A 199 -8.75 26.69 0.06
CA LYS A 199 -8.57 28.07 0.56
C LYS A 199 -8.34 29.11 -0.56
N GLY A 200 -8.35 28.71 -1.83
CA GLY A 200 -8.15 29.61 -2.96
C GLY A 200 -6.72 30.14 -3.12
N LYS A 201 -5.72 29.46 -2.52
CA LYS A 201 -4.31 29.87 -2.57
C LYS A 201 -3.57 29.36 -3.80
N ILE A 202 -4.04 28.27 -4.40
CA ILE A 202 -3.49 27.69 -5.64
C ILE A 202 -4.60 27.41 -6.63
N SER A 203 -4.27 27.39 -7.92
CA SER A 203 -5.21 27.08 -9.00
C SER A 203 -5.46 25.58 -9.12
N GLU A 204 -6.55 25.22 -9.81
CA GLU A 204 -6.89 23.81 -10.11
C GLU A 204 -5.78 23.11 -10.89
N SER A 205 -5.18 23.79 -11.87
CA SER A 205 -4.07 23.25 -12.64
C SER A 205 -2.84 22.94 -11.78
N ILE A 206 -2.50 23.82 -10.82
CA ILE A 206 -1.39 23.59 -9.89
C ILE A 206 -1.71 22.39 -8.97
N LEU A 207 -2.94 22.27 -8.48
CA LEU A 207 -3.35 21.11 -7.70
C LEU A 207 -3.23 19.81 -8.51
N GLY A 208 -3.78 19.80 -9.74
CA GLY A 208 -3.75 18.62 -10.60
C GLY A 208 -2.33 18.16 -10.93
N ILE A 209 -1.48 19.07 -11.40
CA ILE A 209 -0.07 18.77 -11.70
C ILE A 209 0.66 18.32 -10.42
N GLY A 210 0.44 19.01 -9.30
CA GLY A 210 1.06 18.68 -8.02
C GLY A 210 0.69 17.27 -7.54
N LEU A 211 -0.58 16.88 -7.63
CA LEU A 211 -1.02 15.53 -7.26
C LEU A 211 -0.45 14.46 -8.19
N ILE A 212 -0.41 14.70 -9.51
CA ILE A 212 0.19 13.77 -10.46
C ILE A 212 1.67 13.54 -10.13
N VAL A 213 2.42 14.61 -9.89
CA VAL A 213 3.84 14.52 -9.52
C VAL A 213 4.01 13.77 -8.20
N LEU A 214 3.22 14.08 -7.17
CA LEU A 214 3.29 13.42 -5.87
C LEU A 214 2.95 11.92 -5.98
N ILE A 215 1.90 11.55 -6.72
CA ILE A 215 1.51 10.14 -6.93
C ILE A 215 2.62 9.39 -7.68
N THR A 216 3.18 10.02 -8.72
CA THR A 216 4.27 9.41 -9.51
C THR A 216 5.50 9.17 -8.64
N LEU A 217 5.91 10.15 -7.82
CA LEU A 217 7.04 10.01 -6.91
C LEU A 217 6.77 8.99 -5.81
N ASP A 218 5.55 8.93 -5.26
CA ASP A 218 5.15 7.96 -4.27
C ASP A 218 5.28 6.53 -4.80
N VAL A 219 4.69 6.25 -5.97
CA VAL A 219 4.79 4.94 -6.63
C VAL A 219 6.23 4.59 -7.00
N TRP A 220 6.99 5.55 -7.51
CA TRP A 220 8.39 5.34 -7.91
C TRP A 220 9.30 5.01 -6.72
N THR A 221 9.13 5.70 -5.59
CA THR A 221 10.03 5.54 -4.43
C THR A 221 9.81 4.25 -3.64
N ILE A 222 8.66 3.60 -3.80
CA ILE A 222 8.34 2.34 -3.11
C ILE A 222 8.58 1.12 -4.00
N ASN A 223 8.35 1.24 -5.32
CA ASN A 223 8.52 0.12 -6.26
C ASN A 223 9.98 -0.03 -6.81
N ARG A 224 10.95 0.54 -6.15
CA ARG A 224 12.38 0.42 -6.51
C ARG A 224 13.03 -0.78 -5.87
#